data_09b4ceb63e95502e6146df8ce873ae06
#
_entry.id   09b4ceb63e95502e6146df8ce873ae06
#
_cell.length_a   1.000
_cell.length_b   1.000
_cell.length_c   1.000
_cell.angle_alpha   90.00
_cell.angle_beta   90.00
_cell.angle_gamma   90.00
#
_symmetry.space_group_name_H-M   'P 1'
#
loop_
_entity.id
_entity.type
_entity.pdbx_description
1 polymer ?
#
loop_
_entity_poly.entity_id
_entity_poly.type
_entity_poly.pdbx_seq_one_letter_code
_entity_poly.pdbx_strand_id
1 'polypeptide(L)'
;ITQLLAEIKTEFEDQINELNFQGIQNVFQITRYFERELQFGPQRSKIQTLKLIQSINGYASEAVLVRFLYHRELELRNSARYAYMWLSQGNPFRFFDEDIGMKLRKWDMMELHAILEHRKKAGYATPSFIKWVNTSAEEDVKKFFINEIRFYNETESAPILAKQINARSPEIRSEIIRALGTLKYKEIEPKLFEMYNTQPEDVKQNIIAAVL
;
A
#
# COMPACT_ATOMS: atom_id res chain seq x y z
N ILE A 1 -27.16 -4.99 -10.64
CA ILE A 1 -27.27 -4.89 -9.17
C ILE A 1 -25.92 -4.46 -8.58
N THR A 2 -24.82 -5.17 -8.84
CA THR A 2 -23.49 -4.83 -8.27
C THR A 2 -23.01 -3.42 -8.61
N GLN A 3 -23.22 -2.99 -9.85
CA GLN A 3 -22.89 -1.64 -10.29
C GLN A 3 -23.76 -0.58 -9.60
N LEU A 4 -25.05 -0.84 -9.46
CA LEU A 4 -25.96 0.05 -8.71
C LEU A 4 -25.56 0.15 -7.22
N LEU A 5 -25.14 -0.96 -6.61
CA LEU A 5 -24.63 -0.93 -5.23
C LEU A 5 -23.36 -0.11 -5.11
N ALA A 6 -22.46 -0.15 -6.11
CA ALA A 6 -21.25 0.67 -6.13
C ALA A 6 -21.58 2.16 -6.29
N GLU A 7 -22.52 2.51 -7.16
CA GLU A 7 -23.01 3.89 -7.32
C GLU A 7 -23.62 4.42 -6.01
N ILE A 8 -24.52 3.65 -5.40
CA ILE A 8 -25.12 4.01 -4.09
C ILE A 8 -24.03 4.18 -3.02
N LYS A 9 -23.06 3.26 -2.95
CA LYS A 9 -21.97 3.33 -1.97
C LYS A 9 -21.13 4.59 -2.15
N THR A 10 -20.84 4.97 -3.38
CA THR A 10 -20.05 6.16 -3.70
C THR A 10 -20.83 7.46 -3.40
N GLU A 11 -22.11 7.50 -3.75
CA GLU A 11 -22.93 8.71 -3.62
C GLU A 11 -23.33 9.00 -2.17
N PHE A 12 -23.55 7.94 -1.38
CA PHE A 12 -24.11 8.05 -0.02
C PHE A 12 -23.17 7.47 1.05
N GLU A 13 -21.85 7.45 0.84
CA GLU A 13 -20.87 6.78 1.70
C GLU A 13 -21.08 7.07 3.20
N ASP A 14 -21.23 8.33 3.57
CA ASP A 14 -21.39 8.77 4.96
C ASP A 14 -22.78 8.48 5.57
N GLN A 15 -23.77 8.12 4.74
CA GLN A 15 -25.16 7.88 5.16
C GLN A 15 -25.52 6.40 5.21
N ILE A 16 -24.66 5.53 4.66
CA ILE A 16 -24.93 4.09 4.57
C ILE A 16 -24.67 3.43 5.91
N ASN A 17 -25.68 2.73 6.41
CA ASN A 17 -25.48 1.78 7.49
C ASN A 17 -24.83 0.51 6.92
N GLU A 18 -23.58 0.25 7.28
CA GLU A 18 -22.78 -0.88 6.76
C GLU A 18 -23.43 -2.24 7.01
N LEU A 19 -24.08 -2.46 8.17
CA LEU A 19 -24.75 -3.72 8.46
C LEU A 19 -25.94 -3.97 7.53
N ASN A 20 -26.73 -2.93 7.26
CA ASN A 20 -27.84 -3.03 6.32
C ASN A 20 -27.33 -3.26 4.89
N PHE A 21 -26.24 -2.60 4.50
CA PHE A 21 -25.64 -2.76 3.20
C PHE A 21 -25.09 -4.16 2.97
N GLN A 22 -24.42 -4.73 4.00
CA GLN A 22 -24.00 -6.14 3.99
C GLN A 22 -25.20 -7.08 3.92
N GLY A 23 -26.28 -6.77 4.62
CA GLY A 23 -27.56 -7.52 4.56
C GLY A 23 -28.08 -7.59 3.11
N ILE A 24 -28.08 -6.46 2.40
CA ILE A 24 -28.45 -6.40 0.98
C ILE A 24 -27.53 -7.26 0.11
N GLN A 25 -26.22 -7.18 0.31
CA GLN A 25 -25.24 -8.00 -0.42
C GLN A 25 -25.53 -9.49 -0.22
N ASN A 26 -25.86 -9.91 1.01
CA ASN A 26 -26.17 -11.30 1.34
C ASN A 26 -27.47 -11.79 0.65
N VAL A 27 -28.53 -10.98 0.67
CA VAL A 27 -29.80 -11.30 -0.02
C VAL A 27 -29.58 -11.53 -1.51
N PHE A 28 -28.75 -10.72 -2.15
CA PHE A 28 -28.43 -10.86 -3.57
C PHE A 28 -27.29 -11.85 -3.86
N GLN A 29 -26.76 -12.52 -2.85
CA GLN A 29 -25.65 -13.48 -2.97
C GLN A 29 -24.44 -12.90 -3.72
N ILE A 30 -24.07 -11.64 -3.44
CA ILE A 30 -23.03 -10.91 -4.16
C ILE A 30 -21.67 -11.62 -4.07
N THR A 31 -21.30 -12.18 -2.92
CA THR A 31 -20.07 -12.99 -2.75
C THR A 31 -20.02 -14.14 -3.74
N ARG A 32 -21.13 -14.91 -3.84
CA ARG A 32 -21.21 -16.05 -4.77
C ARG A 32 -21.09 -15.61 -6.24
N TYR A 33 -21.70 -14.47 -6.57
CA TYR A 33 -21.56 -13.87 -7.90
C TYR A 33 -20.11 -13.51 -8.18
N PHE A 34 -19.41 -12.82 -7.26
CA PHE A 34 -18.01 -12.46 -7.42
C PHE A 34 -17.10 -13.67 -7.59
N GLU A 35 -17.22 -14.69 -6.75
CA GLU A 35 -16.43 -15.90 -6.86
C GLU A 35 -16.64 -16.63 -8.19
N ARG A 36 -17.88 -16.68 -8.66
CA ARG A 36 -18.21 -17.24 -9.97
C ARG A 36 -17.57 -16.46 -11.12
N GLU A 37 -17.67 -15.13 -11.10
CA GLU A 37 -17.06 -14.27 -12.11
C GLU A 37 -15.53 -14.37 -12.10
N LEU A 38 -14.91 -14.41 -10.92
CA LEU A 38 -13.46 -14.60 -10.80
C LEU A 38 -13.02 -15.99 -11.28
N GLN A 39 -13.83 -17.01 -11.12
CA GLN A 39 -13.49 -18.37 -11.55
C GLN A 39 -13.70 -18.57 -13.05
N PHE A 40 -14.85 -18.18 -13.58
CA PHE A 40 -15.31 -18.54 -14.93
C PHE A 40 -15.46 -17.37 -15.90
N GLY A 41 -15.50 -16.14 -15.40
CA GLY A 41 -15.69 -14.95 -16.23
C GLY A 41 -14.49 -14.65 -17.16
N PRO A 42 -14.71 -13.89 -18.22
CA PRO A 42 -13.63 -13.40 -19.07
C PRO A 42 -12.74 -12.43 -18.29
N GLN A 43 -11.52 -12.22 -18.76
CA GLN A 43 -10.51 -11.40 -18.09
C GLN A 43 -11.02 -10.01 -17.71
N ARG A 44 -11.71 -9.32 -18.62
CA ARG A 44 -12.30 -7.99 -18.36
C ARG A 44 -13.31 -8.02 -17.21
N SER A 45 -14.16 -9.05 -17.14
CA SER A 45 -15.13 -9.22 -16.06
C SER A 45 -14.41 -9.47 -14.71
N LYS A 46 -13.34 -10.25 -14.71
CA LYS A 46 -12.51 -10.48 -13.50
C LYS A 46 -11.94 -9.18 -12.96
N ILE A 47 -11.36 -8.33 -13.82
CA ILE A 47 -10.84 -7.02 -13.42
C ILE A 47 -11.95 -6.14 -12.83
N GLN A 48 -13.10 -6.07 -13.50
CA GLN A 48 -14.25 -5.31 -13.00
C GLN A 48 -14.74 -5.83 -11.65
N THR A 49 -14.83 -7.14 -11.50
CA THR A 49 -15.23 -7.78 -10.23
C THR A 49 -14.28 -7.44 -9.09
N LEU A 50 -12.95 -7.48 -9.33
CA LEU A 50 -11.96 -7.11 -8.33
C LEU A 50 -12.07 -5.65 -7.89
N LYS A 51 -12.34 -4.73 -8.83
CA LYS A 51 -12.60 -3.32 -8.53
C LYS A 51 -13.91 -3.13 -7.76
N LEU A 52 -14.98 -3.86 -8.12
CA LEU A 52 -16.26 -3.82 -7.41
C LEU A 52 -16.15 -4.34 -5.96
N ILE A 53 -15.35 -5.37 -5.70
CA ILE A 53 -15.09 -5.86 -4.34
C ILE A 53 -14.64 -4.72 -3.42
N GLN A 54 -13.72 -3.87 -3.87
CA GLN A 54 -13.25 -2.73 -3.10
C GLN A 54 -14.34 -1.66 -2.95
N SER A 55 -15.00 -1.28 -4.05
CA SER A 55 -15.97 -0.16 -4.07
C SER A 55 -17.21 -0.40 -3.20
N ILE A 56 -17.62 -1.65 -3.00
CA ILE A 56 -18.80 -1.97 -2.18
C ILE A 56 -18.48 -2.67 -0.85
N ASN A 57 -17.22 -2.68 -0.42
CA ASN A 57 -16.76 -3.51 0.70
C ASN A 57 -17.27 -4.96 0.58
N GLY A 58 -17.25 -5.49 -0.65
CA GLY A 58 -17.68 -6.84 -0.95
C GLY A 58 -16.64 -7.87 -0.49
N TYR A 59 -17.02 -9.14 -0.53
CA TYR A 59 -16.16 -10.22 -0.11
C TYR A 59 -15.89 -11.22 -1.25
N ALA A 60 -14.67 -11.72 -1.28
CA ALA A 60 -14.28 -12.93 -2.02
C ALA A 60 -13.25 -13.68 -1.19
N SER A 61 -13.21 -15.02 -1.30
CA SER A 61 -12.27 -15.82 -0.52
C SER A 61 -10.82 -15.54 -0.93
N GLU A 62 -9.93 -15.49 0.05
CA GLU A 62 -8.49 -15.29 -0.17
C GLU A 62 -7.92 -16.33 -1.13
N ALA A 63 -8.39 -17.58 -1.05
CA ALA A 63 -7.97 -18.67 -1.94
C ALA A 63 -8.27 -18.40 -3.43
N VAL A 64 -9.33 -17.65 -3.73
CA VAL A 64 -9.66 -17.25 -5.10
C VAL A 64 -8.74 -16.11 -5.55
N LEU A 65 -8.48 -15.12 -4.69
CA LEU A 65 -7.65 -13.95 -5.02
C LEU A 65 -6.18 -14.31 -5.25
N VAL A 66 -5.62 -15.20 -4.43
CA VAL A 66 -4.22 -15.64 -4.52
C VAL A 66 -3.86 -16.17 -5.90
N ARG A 67 -4.80 -16.78 -6.63
CA ARG A 67 -4.58 -17.29 -7.99
C ARG A 67 -4.17 -16.20 -8.99
N PHE A 68 -4.51 -14.94 -8.71
CA PHE A 68 -4.28 -13.82 -9.62
C PHE A 68 -3.14 -12.90 -9.18
N LEU A 69 -2.56 -13.06 -8.00
CA LEU A 69 -1.50 -12.19 -7.46
C LEU A 69 -0.25 -12.16 -8.34
N TYR A 70 0.00 -13.22 -9.10
CA TYR A 70 1.16 -13.39 -10.00
C TYR A 70 0.74 -13.57 -11.46
N HIS A 71 -0.48 -13.18 -11.79
CA HIS A 71 -0.99 -13.32 -13.17
C HIS A 71 -0.11 -12.53 -14.15
N ARG A 72 0.13 -13.09 -15.35
CA ARG A 72 0.99 -12.47 -16.38
C ARG A 72 0.48 -11.11 -16.86
N GLU A 73 -0.83 -10.94 -16.91
CA GLU A 73 -1.47 -9.71 -17.32
C GLU A 73 -1.47 -8.72 -16.18
N LEU A 74 -0.90 -7.50 -16.44
CA LEU A 74 -0.58 -6.51 -15.42
C LEU A 74 -1.81 -5.95 -14.70
N GLU A 75 -2.86 -5.60 -15.46
CA GLU A 75 -4.05 -4.99 -14.86
C GLU A 75 -4.80 -5.98 -13.96
N LEU A 76 -4.95 -7.23 -14.40
CA LEU A 76 -5.57 -8.28 -13.58
C LEU A 76 -4.74 -8.55 -12.32
N ARG A 77 -3.42 -8.63 -12.46
CA ARG A 77 -2.50 -8.83 -11.33
C ARG A 77 -2.61 -7.70 -10.31
N ASN A 78 -2.56 -6.44 -10.75
CA ASN A 78 -2.63 -5.29 -9.84
C ASN A 78 -4.00 -5.20 -9.17
N SER A 79 -5.10 -5.36 -9.92
CA SER A 79 -6.45 -5.38 -9.34
C SER A 79 -6.61 -6.50 -8.29
N ALA A 80 -6.02 -7.67 -8.53
CA ALA A 80 -6.05 -8.77 -7.58
C ALA A 80 -5.21 -8.46 -6.32
N ARG A 81 -4.05 -7.84 -6.46
CA ARG A 81 -3.20 -7.41 -5.33
C ARG A 81 -3.93 -6.39 -4.46
N TYR A 82 -4.59 -5.42 -5.06
CA TYR A 82 -5.38 -4.42 -4.33
C TYR A 82 -6.57 -5.06 -3.60
N ALA A 83 -7.34 -5.91 -4.26
CA ALA A 83 -8.44 -6.63 -3.63
C ALA A 83 -7.96 -7.58 -2.52
N TYR A 84 -6.82 -8.23 -2.71
CA TYR A 84 -6.19 -9.07 -1.69
C TYR A 84 -5.79 -8.25 -0.46
N MET A 85 -5.11 -7.11 -0.66
CA MET A 85 -4.75 -6.21 0.45
C MET A 85 -6.00 -5.71 1.19
N TRP A 86 -7.05 -5.38 0.45
CA TRP A 86 -8.31 -4.90 1.03
C TRP A 86 -8.94 -5.94 1.97
N LEU A 87 -8.96 -7.21 1.57
CA LEU A 87 -9.68 -8.28 2.25
C LEU A 87 -8.83 -9.14 3.19
N SER A 88 -7.53 -9.23 2.98
CA SER A 88 -6.64 -10.12 3.75
C SER A 88 -6.66 -9.75 5.23
N GLN A 89 -6.88 -10.75 6.09
CA GLN A 89 -6.75 -10.60 7.54
C GLN A 89 -5.31 -10.76 8.03
N GLY A 90 -4.45 -11.35 7.20
CA GLY A 90 -3.03 -11.57 7.48
C GLY A 90 -2.12 -10.48 6.90
N ASN A 91 -0.98 -10.91 6.35
CA ASN A 91 -0.01 -10.03 5.71
C ASN A 91 -0.55 -9.47 4.37
N PRO A 92 -0.94 -8.19 4.29
CA PRO A 92 -1.50 -7.63 3.07
C PRO A 92 -0.46 -7.50 1.95
N PHE A 93 0.83 -7.51 2.29
CA PHE A 93 1.95 -7.33 1.36
C PHE A 93 2.67 -8.64 0.99
N ARG A 94 2.01 -9.79 1.14
CA ARG A 94 2.60 -11.08 0.83
C ARG A 94 3.27 -11.11 -0.55
N PHE A 95 2.68 -10.49 -1.55
CA PHE A 95 3.22 -10.47 -2.92
C PHE A 95 4.51 -9.65 -3.06
N PHE A 96 4.82 -8.72 -2.16
CA PHE A 96 6.12 -8.05 -2.15
C PHE A 96 7.25 -8.96 -1.66
N ASP A 97 6.93 -9.96 -0.85
CA ASP A 97 7.92 -10.92 -0.37
C ASP A 97 8.37 -11.87 -1.48
N GLU A 98 7.51 -12.10 -2.47
CA GLU A 98 7.72 -13.06 -3.56
C GLU A 98 8.13 -12.37 -4.88
N ASP A 99 7.75 -11.11 -5.11
CA ASP A 99 8.05 -10.32 -6.32
C ASP A 99 8.99 -9.15 -5.99
N ILE A 100 10.27 -9.48 -5.76
CA ILE A 100 11.31 -8.51 -5.36
C ILE A 100 11.54 -7.43 -6.44
N GLY A 101 11.31 -7.75 -7.72
CA GLY A 101 11.44 -6.82 -8.86
C GLY A 101 10.15 -6.06 -9.20
N MET A 102 9.17 -6.05 -8.32
CA MET A 102 7.92 -5.32 -8.53
C MET A 102 8.16 -3.82 -8.64
N LYS A 103 7.72 -3.21 -9.75
CA LYS A 103 7.76 -1.76 -9.96
C LYS A 103 6.44 -1.12 -9.58
N LEU A 104 6.51 0.04 -8.93
CA LEU A 104 5.34 0.85 -8.57
C LEU A 104 5.33 2.14 -9.39
N ARG A 105 4.22 2.41 -10.06
CA ARG A 105 3.95 3.73 -10.62
C ARG A 105 3.33 4.63 -9.54
N LYS A 106 3.34 5.94 -9.75
CA LYS A 106 2.74 6.90 -8.81
C LYS A 106 1.29 6.56 -8.46
N TRP A 107 0.50 6.12 -9.44
CA TRP A 107 -0.88 5.70 -9.23
C TRP A 107 -0.98 4.46 -8.33
N ASP A 108 -0.12 3.47 -8.55
CA ASP A 108 -0.08 2.26 -7.71
C ASP A 108 0.23 2.61 -6.25
N MET A 109 1.15 3.57 -6.00
CA MET A 109 1.49 4.05 -4.65
C MET A 109 0.29 4.72 -3.97
N MET A 110 -0.48 5.55 -4.70
CA MET A 110 -1.68 6.21 -4.16
C MET A 110 -2.74 5.19 -3.78
N GLU A 111 -2.98 4.20 -4.64
CA GLU A 111 -3.94 3.13 -4.38
C GLU A 111 -3.54 2.27 -3.17
N LEU A 112 -2.26 1.88 -3.10
CA LEU A 112 -1.73 1.12 -1.97
C LEU A 112 -1.86 1.89 -0.65
N HIS A 113 -1.55 3.19 -0.66
CA HIS A 113 -1.71 4.06 0.49
C HIS A 113 -3.17 4.15 0.95
N ALA A 114 -4.11 4.39 0.01
CA ALA A 114 -5.53 4.45 0.32
C ALA A 114 -6.06 3.14 0.93
N ILE A 115 -5.59 2.00 0.42
CA ILE A 115 -5.94 0.69 0.99
C ILE A 115 -5.40 0.54 2.42
N LEU A 116 -4.17 0.99 2.70
CA LEU A 116 -3.59 0.96 4.05
C LEU A 116 -4.40 1.83 5.02
N GLU A 117 -4.81 3.03 4.60
CA GLU A 117 -5.66 3.90 5.41
C GLU A 117 -7.02 3.27 5.69
N HIS A 118 -7.66 2.66 4.68
CA HIS A 118 -8.90 1.92 4.86
C HIS A 118 -8.72 0.79 5.89
N ARG A 119 -7.67 0.00 5.77
CA ARG A 119 -7.37 -1.10 6.70
C ARG A 119 -7.16 -0.61 8.13
N LYS A 120 -6.44 0.50 8.30
CA LYS A 120 -6.23 1.11 9.62
C LYS A 120 -7.56 1.57 10.24
N LYS A 121 -8.41 2.24 9.45
CA LYS A 121 -9.77 2.63 9.89
C LYS A 121 -10.63 1.43 10.25
N ALA A 122 -10.48 0.30 9.56
CA ALA A 122 -11.16 -0.96 9.85
C ALA A 122 -10.57 -1.72 11.06
N GLY A 123 -9.53 -1.19 11.73
CA GLY A 123 -8.94 -1.77 12.93
C GLY A 123 -7.87 -2.84 12.67
N TYR A 124 -7.42 -3.02 11.43
CA TYR A 124 -6.30 -3.93 11.15
C TYR A 124 -4.97 -3.34 11.63
N ALA A 125 -4.10 -4.18 12.16
CA ALA A 125 -2.76 -3.78 12.53
C ALA A 125 -1.97 -3.32 11.30
N THR A 126 -1.24 -2.21 11.44
CA THR A 126 -0.31 -1.74 10.41
C THR A 126 0.92 -2.65 10.41
N PRO A 127 1.30 -3.23 9.27
CA PRO A 127 2.52 -4.04 9.21
C PRO A 127 3.76 -3.15 9.34
N SER A 128 4.89 -3.70 9.80
CA SER A 128 6.17 -2.99 9.78
C SER A 128 6.70 -2.89 8.36
N PHE A 129 6.91 -1.66 7.89
CA PHE A 129 7.31 -1.38 6.50
C PHE A 129 8.81 -1.53 6.25
N ILE A 130 9.62 -1.46 7.30
CA ILE A 130 11.10 -1.50 7.19
C ILE A 130 11.61 -2.79 6.52
N LYS A 131 10.88 -3.88 6.64
CA LYS A 131 11.21 -5.14 5.97
C LYS A 131 11.36 -4.94 4.46
N TRP A 132 10.39 -4.29 3.83
CA TRP A 132 10.37 -4.10 2.37
C TRP A 132 11.30 -2.99 1.89
N VAL A 133 11.65 -2.02 2.74
CA VAL A 133 12.76 -1.10 2.46
C VAL A 133 14.07 -1.87 2.31
N ASN A 134 14.29 -2.89 3.15
CA ASN A 134 15.51 -3.68 3.15
C ASN A 134 15.57 -4.70 2.00
N THR A 135 14.45 -5.32 1.66
CA THR A 135 14.41 -6.47 0.74
C THR A 135 14.10 -6.09 -0.72
N SER A 136 13.42 -4.98 -0.97
CA SER A 136 13.05 -4.58 -2.33
C SER A 136 14.28 -4.22 -3.17
N ALA A 137 14.30 -4.65 -4.44
CA ALA A 137 15.32 -4.27 -5.40
C ALA A 137 15.04 -2.90 -6.03
N GLU A 138 13.77 -2.56 -6.24
CA GLU A 138 13.32 -1.37 -6.95
C GLU A 138 13.25 -0.15 -6.04
N GLU A 139 13.81 0.97 -6.49
CA GLU A 139 13.85 2.23 -5.72
C GLU A 139 12.46 2.80 -5.44
N ASP A 140 11.53 2.69 -6.39
CA ASP A 140 10.18 3.21 -6.22
C ASP A 140 9.43 2.50 -5.09
N VAL A 141 9.66 1.19 -4.93
CA VAL A 141 9.12 0.41 -3.82
C VAL A 141 9.74 0.84 -2.50
N LYS A 142 11.07 1.06 -2.46
CA LYS A 142 11.74 1.57 -1.26
C LYS A 142 11.20 2.94 -0.86
N LYS A 143 11.09 3.89 -1.81
CA LYS A 143 10.52 5.22 -1.57
C LYS A 143 9.11 5.13 -1.01
N PHE A 144 8.26 4.27 -1.58
CA PHE A 144 6.91 4.05 -1.08
C PHE A 144 6.94 3.64 0.39
N PHE A 145 7.67 2.60 0.75
CA PHE A 145 7.69 2.12 2.14
C PHE A 145 8.37 3.09 3.10
N ILE A 146 9.40 3.85 2.69
CA ILE A 146 9.99 4.92 3.52
C ILE A 146 8.94 6.01 3.79
N ASN A 147 8.11 6.35 2.80
CA ASN A 147 7.03 7.31 2.99
C ASN A 147 5.93 6.78 3.92
N GLU A 148 5.59 5.48 3.83
CA GLU A 148 4.63 4.85 4.77
C GLU A 148 5.19 4.81 6.20
N ILE A 149 6.48 4.49 6.41
CA ILE A 149 7.14 4.60 7.72
C ILE A 149 6.98 6.00 8.30
N ARG A 150 7.21 7.03 7.49
CA ARG A 150 7.04 8.43 7.90
C ARG A 150 5.58 8.77 8.23
N PHE A 151 4.65 8.39 7.37
CA PHE A 151 3.22 8.69 7.51
C PHE A 151 2.61 8.03 8.74
N TYR A 152 2.96 6.76 8.99
CA TYR A 152 2.48 6.01 10.14
C TYR A 152 3.28 6.25 11.42
N ASN A 153 4.30 7.13 11.37
CA ASN A 153 5.18 7.46 12.49
C ASN A 153 5.83 6.21 13.12
N GLU A 154 6.35 5.31 12.28
CA GLU A 154 6.98 4.06 12.70
C GLU A 154 8.38 4.34 13.27
N THR A 155 8.43 4.87 14.52
CA THR A 155 9.68 5.30 15.18
C THR A 155 10.68 4.17 15.37
N GLU A 156 10.22 2.94 15.55
CA GLU A 156 11.05 1.74 15.70
C GLU A 156 11.90 1.46 14.45
N SER A 157 11.49 1.94 13.29
CA SER A 157 12.25 1.81 12.03
C SER A 157 13.39 2.82 11.89
N ALA A 158 13.39 3.90 12.66
CA ALA A 158 14.38 4.98 12.53
C ALA A 158 15.84 4.51 12.65
N PRO A 159 16.25 3.68 13.64
CA PRO A 159 17.63 3.20 13.74
C PRO A 159 18.07 2.35 12.54
N ILE A 160 17.12 1.65 11.91
CA ILE A 160 17.40 0.80 10.74
C ILE A 160 17.53 1.66 9.49
N LEU A 161 16.66 2.66 9.31
CA LEU A 161 16.77 3.65 8.22
C LEU A 161 18.08 4.44 8.31
N ALA A 162 18.50 4.82 9.53
CA ALA A 162 19.74 5.55 9.75
C ALA A 162 20.99 4.79 9.28
N LYS A 163 20.98 3.46 9.30
CA LYS A 163 22.06 2.64 8.74
C LYS A 163 22.14 2.73 7.21
N GLN A 164 21.06 3.10 6.55
CA GLN A 164 20.98 3.21 5.09
C GLN A 164 21.17 4.64 4.57
N ILE A 165 21.57 5.59 5.43
CA ILE A 165 21.75 7.01 5.08
C ILE A 165 22.72 7.22 3.91
N ASN A 166 23.66 6.30 3.68
CA ASN A 166 24.64 6.33 2.60
C ASN A 166 24.17 5.56 1.35
N ALA A 167 22.86 5.41 1.14
CA ALA A 167 22.32 4.80 -0.07
C ALA A 167 22.92 5.44 -1.34
N ARG A 168 23.13 4.64 -2.40
CA ARG A 168 23.74 5.14 -3.66
C ARG A 168 22.89 6.21 -4.33
N SER A 169 21.56 6.03 -4.35
CA SER A 169 20.61 6.97 -4.94
C SER A 169 20.44 8.20 -4.03
N PRO A 170 20.66 9.41 -4.55
CA PRO A 170 20.38 10.66 -3.83
C PRO A 170 18.90 10.76 -3.43
N GLU A 171 18.00 10.26 -4.27
CA GLU A 171 16.56 10.27 -4.04
C GLU A 171 16.21 9.42 -2.83
N ILE A 172 16.79 8.22 -2.70
CA ILE A 172 16.60 7.37 -1.52
C ILE A 172 17.18 8.03 -0.27
N ARG A 173 18.38 8.66 -0.37
CA ARG A 173 18.95 9.41 0.76
C ARG A 173 18.02 10.53 1.21
N SER A 174 17.48 11.30 0.25
CA SER A 174 16.50 12.35 0.53
C SER A 174 15.29 11.83 1.30
N GLU A 175 14.69 10.74 0.85
CA GLU A 175 13.51 10.17 1.54
C GLU A 175 13.85 9.63 2.93
N ILE A 176 15.02 8.99 3.10
CA ILE A 176 15.49 8.55 4.42
C ILE A 176 15.67 9.73 5.36
N ILE A 177 16.34 10.80 4.93
CA ILE A 177 16.59 12.00 5.73
C ILE A 177 15.27 12.64 6.15
N ARG A 178 14.33 12.80 5.21
CA ARG A 178 12.98 13.33 5.49
C ARG A 178 12.22 12.48 6.50
N ALA A 179 12.32 11.14 6.37
CA ALA A 179 11.68 10.24 7.31
C ALA A 179 12.31 10.37 8.71
N LEU A 180 13.63 10.37 8.83
CA LEU A 180 14.32 10.51 10.10
C LEU A 180 14.04 11.86 10.79
N GLY A 181 13.96 12.96 10.02
CA GLY A 181 13.55 14.27 10.54
C GLY A 181 12.11 14.26 11.07
N THR A 182 11.15 13.70 10.31
CA THR A 182 9.75 13.59 10.75
C THR A 182 9.62 12.71 12.00
N LEU A 183 10.38 11.60 12.08
CA LEU A 183 10.42 10.69 13.23
C LEU A 183 11.20 11.27 14.42
N LYS A 184 11.82 12.47 14.27
CA LYS A 184 12.62 13.16 15.30
C LYS A 184 13.78 12.30 15.84
N TYR A 185 14.42 11.56 14.94
CA TYR A 185 15.55 10.69 15.31
C TYR A 185 16.85 11.49 15.40
N LYS A 186 17.09 12.13 16.54
CA LYS A 186 18.21 13.05 16.78
C LYS A 186 19.58 12.41 16.72
N GLU A 187 19.69 11.11 16.97
CA GLU A 187 20.97 10.39 16.95
C GLU A 187 21.68 10.45 15.58
N ILE A 188 20.93 10.78 14.50
CA ILE A 188 21.50 10.91 13.15
C ILE A 188 22.13 12.29 12.88
N GLU A 189 21.81 13.32 13.66
CA GLU A 189 22.24 14.71 13.40
C GLU A 189 23.76 14.87 13.19
N PRO A 190 24.65 14.29 14.01
CA PRO A 190 26.10 14.42 13.79
C PRO A 190 26.51 13.92 12.41
N LYS A 191 25.93 12.81 11.95
CA LYS A 191 26.22 12.22 10.66
C LYS A 191 25.65 13.06 9.50
N LEU A 192 24.50 13.69 9.68
CA LEU A 192 23.93 14.62 8.72
C LEU A 192 24.81 15.85 8.51
N PHE A 193 25.38 16.41 9.58
CA PHE A 193 26.33 17.51 9.48
C PHE A 193 27.64 17.11 8.78
N GLU A 194 28.18 15.94 9.09
CA GLU A 194 29.39 15.41 8.47
C GLU A 194 29.22 15.26 6.94
N MET A 195 28.10 14.71 6.50
CA MET A 195 27.86 14.44 5.08
C MET A 195 27.39 15.64 4.27
N TYR A 196 26.93 16.74 4.91
CA TYR A 196 26.23 17.87 4.27
C TYR A 196 26.97 18.42 3.04
N ASN A 197 28.27 18.75 3.19
CA ASN A 197 29.04 19.40 2.13
C ASN A 197 29.23 18.56 0.87
N THR A 198 29.11 17.25 0.97
CA THR A 198 29.30 16.30 -0.13
C THR A 198 28.02 15.93 -0.87
N GLN A 199 26.87 16.44 -0.41
CA GLN A 199 25.57 16.06 -0.96
C GLN A 199 25.09 16.99 -2.07
N PRO A 200 24.27 16.48 -3.02
CA PRO A 200 23.51 17.31 -3.94
C PRO A 200 22.58 18.29 -3.21
N GLU A 201 22.20 19.37 -3.88
CA GLU A 201 21.45 20.47 -3.28
C GLU A 201 20.10 20.02 -2.67
N ASP A 202 19.38 19.16 -3.38
CA ASP A 202 18.09 18.61 -2.88
C ASP A 202 18.26 17.83 -1.57
N VAL A 203 19.36 17.08 -1.44
CA VAL A 203 19.68 16.34 -0.21
C VAL A 203 20.07 17.30 0.91
N LYS A 204 20.84 18.36 0.62
CA LYS A 204 21.21 19.40 1.59
C LYS A 204 19.98 20.09 2.17
N GLN A 205 19.01 20.45 1.32
CA GLN A 205 17.75 21.05 1.78
C GLN A 205 17.00 20.12 2.75
N ASN A 206 16.95 18.83 2.45
CA ASN A 206 16.33 17.86 3.35
C ASN A 206 17.11 17.66 4.66
N ILE A 207 18.45 17.76 4.64
CA ILE A 207 19.26 17.74 5.87
C ILE A 207 18.90 18.95 6.75
N ILE A 208 18.87 20.15 6.18
CA ILE A 208 18.49 21.35 6.92
C ILE A 208 17.11 21.20 7.55
N ALA A 209 16.12 20.75 6.75
CA ALA A 209 14.76 20.55 7.23
C ALA A 209 14.63 19.45 8.32
N ALA A 210 15.53 18.49 8.34
CA ALA A 210 15.50 17.40 9.32
C ALA A 210 16.11 17.76 10.67
N VAL A 211 17.00 18.77 10.72
CA VAL A 211 17.68 19.21 11.96
C VAL A 211 17.06 20.45 12.61
N LEU A 212 16.11 21.11 11.91
CA LEU A 212 15.33 22.23 12.44
C LEU A 212 14.10 21.75 13.21
#